data_0b14acea7b660e95874c27e56dd88f88
#
_entry.id   0b14acea7b660e95874c27e56dd88f88
#
_cell.length_a   1.000
_cell.length_b   1.000
_cell.length_c   1.000
_cell.angle_alpha   90.00
_cell.angle_beta   90.00
_cell.angle_gamma   90.00
#
_symmetry.space_group_name_H-M   'P 1'
#
loop_
_entity.id
_entity.type
_entity.pdbx_description
1 polymer ?
#
loop_
_entity_poly.entity_id
_entity_poly.type
_entity_poly.pdbx_seq_one_letter_code
_entity_poly.pdbx_strand_id
1 'polypeptide(L)'
;MGRSRYPTGDELRRNFERELESVTSGGGLRSETGLDVDTDAALIEIAKAYPNIPDALVGAARAAFAGQLDGTNAAARRDRLQRMLIEHNRREQGDATS
;
A
#
# COMPACT_ATOMS: atom_id res chain seq x y z
N MET A 1 29.36 -5.27 7.28
CA MET A 1 28.20 -6.00 6.82
C MET A 1 27.26 -5.11 6.11
N GLY A 2 27.25 -5.19 4.83
CA GLY A 2 26.40 -4.34 4.01
C GLY A 2 24.93 -4.76 4.01
N ARG A 3 24.35 -4.93 5.16
CA ARG A 3 22.97 -5.33 5.19
C ARG A 3 22.06 -4.13 4.95
N SER A 4 21.26 -4.19 3.92
CA SER A 4 20.32 -3.15 3.60
C SER A 4 19.24 -3.09 4.68
N ARG A 5 18.80 -1.87 5.01
CA ARG A 5 17.68 -1.68 5.92
C ARG A 5 16.36 -1.97 5.24
N TYR A 6 16.35 -1.90 3.94
CA TYR A 6 15.14 -2.10 3.15
C TYR A 6 15.13 -3.49 2.56
N PRO A 7 14.01 -4.17 2.57
CA PRO A 7 13.95 -5.49 1.97
C PRO A 7 14.18 -5.41 0.47
N THR A 8 14.80 -6.44 -0.07
CA THR A 8 14.98 -6.56 -1.52
C THR A 8 13.64 -6.87 -2.19
N GLY A 9 13.59 -6.73 -3.51
CA GLY A 9 12.40 -7.11 -4.26
C GLY A 9 12.00 -8.55 -4.03
N ASP A 10 12.95 -9.46 -3.94
CA ASP A 10 12.67 -10.88 -3.68
C ASP A 10 12.10 -11.09 -2.29
N GLU A 11 12.63 -10.39 -1.29
CA GLU A 11 12.10 -10.48 0.06
C GLU A 11 10.68 -9.92 0.13
N LEU A 12 10.42 -8.82 -0.55
CA LEU A 12 9.08 -8.24 -0.62
C LEU A 12 8.10 -9.20 -1.26
N ARG A 13 8.50 -9.88 -2.35
CA ARG A 13 7.64 -10.85 -3.00
C ARG A 13 7.30 -12.00 -2.07
N ARG A 14 8.29 -12.53 -1.35
CA ARG A 14 8.05 -13.61 -0.40
C ARG A 14 7.14 -13.15 0.73
N ASN A 15 7.37 -11.95 1.24
CA ASN A 15 6.54 -11.40 2.29
C ASN A 15 5.11 -11.20 1.80
N PHE A 16 4.95 -10.65 0.60
CA PHE A 16 3.62 -10.45 0.04
C PHE A 16 2.87 -11.77 -0.13
N GLU A 17 3.51 -12.77 -0.75
CA GLU A 17 2.84 -14.06 -0.97
C GLU A 17 2.47 -14.73 0.36
N ARG A 18 3.32 -14.61 1.36
CA ARG A 18 3.05 -15.14 2.68
C ARG A 18 1.86 -14.44 3.33
N GLU A 19 1.81 -13.11 3.22
CA GLU A 19 0.69 -12.36 3.77
C GLU A 19 -0.61 -12.64 3.02
N LEU A 20 -0.52 -12.75 1.69
CA LEU A 20 -1.69 -13.08 0.88
C LEU A 20 -2.23 -14.46 1.26
N GLU A 21 -1.36 -15.43 1.39
CA GLU A 21 -1.76 -16.78 1.83
C GLU A 21 -2.41 -16.73 3.21
N SER A 22 -1.83 -15.96 4.12
CA SER A 22 -2.35 -15.83 5.48
C SER A 22 -3.75 -15.24 5.48
N VAL A 23 -3.96 -14.11 4.79
CA VAL A 23 -5.27 -13.46 4.82
C VAL A 23 -6.33 -14.26 4.06
N THR A 24 -5.94 -15.02 3.05
CA THR A 24 -6.89 -15.87 2.33
C THR A 24 -7.24 -17.14 3.10
N SER A 25 -6.46 -17.50 4.11
CA SER A 25 -6.74 -18.67 4.96
C SER A 25 -7.21 -18.28 6.36
N GLY A 26 -7.43 -17.00 6.62
CA GLY A 26 -7.95 -16.54 7.90
C GLY A 26 -6.90 -16.25 8.95
N GLY A 27 -5.62 -16.19 8.57
CA GLY A 27 -4.53 -15.98 9.51
C GLY A 27 -4.22 -14.54 9.85
N GLY A 28 -4.77 -13.57 9.12
CA GLY A 28 -4.53 -12.16 9.36
C GLY A 28 -3.18 -11.67 8.86
N LEU A 29 -2.88 -10.41 9.17
CA LEU A 29 -1.67 -9.74 8.68
C LEU A 29 -0.61 -9.66 9.78
N ARG A 30 0.64 -9.72 9.36
CA ARG A 30 1.78 -9.47 10.24
C ARG A 30 2.22 -8.02 10.09
N SER A 31 2.91 -7.52 11.09
CA SER A 31 3.57 -6.22 11.01
C SER A 31 4.98 -6.39 10.45
N GLU A 32 5.56 -5.28 10.04
CA GLU A 32 6.96 -5.22 9.61
C GLU A 32 7.30 -6.11 8.41
N THR A 33 6.39 -6.16 7.45
CA THR A 33 6.59 -6.93 6.24
C THR A 33 7.34 -6.15 5.16
N GLY A 34 7.48 -4.84 5.33
CA GLY A 34 8.03 -3.97 4.31
C GLY A 34 7.05 -3.59 3.22
N LEU A 35 5.82 -4.10 3.29
CA LEU A 35 4.78 -3.77 2.31
C LEU A 35 4.27 -2.35 2.57
N ASP A 36 3.95 -1.63 1.49
CA ASP A 36 3.50 -0.26 1.64
C ASP A 36 2.04 -0.19 2.08
N VAL A 37 1.59 1.02 2.35
CA VAL A 37 0.25 1.25 2.88
C VAL A 37 -0.84 0.81 1.88
N ASP A 38 -0.58 0.96 0.59
CA ASP A 38 -1.55 0.56 -0.43
C ASP A 38 -1.69 -0.95 -0.49
N THR A 39 -0.57 -1.66 -0.43
CA THR A 39 -0.56 -3.13 -0.43
C THR A 39 -1.21 -3.66 0.85
N ASP A 40 -0.85 -3.10 1.99
CA ASP A 40 -1.44 -3.53 3.27
C ASP A 40 -2.95 -3.29 3.29
N ALA A 41 -3.41 -2.14 2.79
CA ALA A 41 -4.83 -1.84 2.76
C ALA A 41 -5.59 -2.87 1.92
N ALA A 42 -5.03 -3.27 0.78
CA ALA A 42 -5.66 -4.29 -0.07
C ALA A 42 -5.71 -5.65 0.63
N LEU A 43 -4.65 -6.01 1.35
CA LEU A 43 -4.61 -7.26 2.10
C LEU A 43 -5.61 -7.24 3.26
N ILE A 44 -5.77 -6.10 3.92
CA ILE A 44 -6.75 -5.94 4.99
C ILE A 44 -8.16 -6.17 4.47
N GLU A 45 -8.48 -5.67 3.27
CA GLU A 45 -9.80 -5.90 2.68
C GLU A 45 -10.06 -7.38 2.44
N ILE A 46 -9.03 -8.13 2.04
CA ILE A 46 -9.15 -9.58 1.90
C ILE A 46 -9.45 -10.21 3.25
N ALA A 47 -8.71 -9.83 4.28
CA ALA A 47 -8.90 -10.38 5.62
C ALA A 47 -10.31 -10.14 6.13
N LYS A 48 -10.87 -8.96 5.85
CA LYS A 48 -12.23 -8.62 6.24
C LYS A 48 -13.27 -9.44 5.49
N ALA A 49 -12.98 -9.82 4.26
CA ALA A 49 -13.91 -10.57 3.44
C ALA A 49 -13.91 -12.07 3.71
N TYR A 50 -12.88 -12.56 4.40
CA TYR A 50 -12.76 -13.98 4.70
C TYR A 50 -14.03 -14.49 5.40
N PRO A 51 -14.56 -15.69 5.08
CA PRO A 51 -14.03 -16.67 4.13
C PRO A 51 -14.49 -16.49 2.68
N ASN A 52 -15.39 -15.57 2.40
CA ASN A 52 -15.96 -15.37 1.07
C ASN A 52 -15.23 -14.25 0.34
N ILE A 53 -14.01 -14.53 -0.09
CA ILE A 53 -13.12 -13.55 -0.67
C ILE A 53 -13.35 -13.46 -2.19
N PRO A 54 -13.83 -12.30 -2.71
CA PRO A 54 -13.97 -12.14 -4.17
C PRO A 54 -12.61 -12.13 -4.84
N ASP A 55 -12.53 -12.68 -6.04
CA ASP A 55 -11.30 -12.68 -6.84
C ASP A 55 -10.79 -11.26 -7.07
N ALA A 56 -11.69 -10.30 -7.19
CA ALA A 56 -11.34 -8.90 -7.40
C ALA A 56 -10.46 -8.34 -6.28
N LEU A 57 -10.68 -8.79 -5.03
CA LEU A 57 -9.86 -8.33 -3.90
C LEU A 57 -8.44 -8.87 -3.99
N VAL A 58 -8.30 -10.13 -4.39
CA VAL A 58 -6.98 -10.72 -4.60
C VAL A 58 -6.25 -10.01 -5.73
N GLY A 59 -6.97 -9.75 -6.82
CA GLY A 59 -6.41 -8.99 -7.94
C GLY A 59 -5.98 -7.60 -7.54
N ALA A 60 -6.77 -6.92 -6.71
CA ALA A 60 -6.43 -5.60 -6.21
C ALA A 60 -5.16 -5.63 -5.36
N ALA A 61 -4.99 -6.66 -4.53
CA ALA A 61 -3.79 -6.80 -3.72
C ALA A 61 -2.55 -7.03 -4.58
N ARG A 62 -2.66 -7.87 -5.59
CA ARG A 62 -1.55 -8.10 -6.51
C ARG A 62 -1.19 -6.84 -7.29
N ALA A 63 -2.19 -6.08 -7.72
CA ALA A 63 -1.97 -4.81 -8.43
C ALA A 63 -1.31 -3.78 -7.51
N ALA A 64 -1.76 -3.69 -6.26
CA ALA A 64 -1.17 -2.77 -5.29
C ALA A 64 0.29 -3.13 -5.04
N PHE A 65 0.60 -4.43 -4.91
CA PHE A 65 1.97 -4.86 -4.70
C PHE A 65 2.84 -4.57 -5.93
N ALA A 66 2.32 -4.80 -7.13
CA ALA A 66 3.05 -4.44 -8.35
C ALA A 66 3.37 -2.94 -8.36
N GLY A 67 2.43 -2.11 -7.91
CA GLY A 67 2.63 -0.67 -7.79
C GLY A 67 3.69 -0.30 -6.75
N GLN A 68 3.83 -1.10 -5.71
CA GLN A 68 4.93 -0.91 -4.76
C GLN A 68 6.28 -1.20 -5.39
N LEU A 69 6.37 -2.31 -6.13
CA LEU A 69 7.63 -2.74 -6.73
C LEU A 69 8.13 -1.77 -7.80
N ASP A 70 7.22 -1.21 -8.59
CA ASP A 70 7.60 -0.30 -9.68
C ASP A 70 7.60 1.18 -9.27
N GLY A 71 7.25 1.48 -8.03
CA GLY A 71 7.26 2.86 -7.52
C GLY A 71 6.00 3.66 -7.82
N THR A 72 5.03 3.07 -8.51
CA THR A 72 3.79 3.77 -8.88
C THR A 72 3.01 4.24 -7.66
N ASN A 73 2.93 3.40 -6.62
CA ASN A 73 2.21 3.76 -5.39
C ASN A 73 2.84 4.96 -4.71
N ALA A 74 4.16 4.98 -4.61
CA ALA A 74 4.87 6.08 -3.97
C ALA A 74 4.71 7.37 -4.77
N ALA A 75 4.76 7.28 -6.11
CA ALA A 75 4.58 8.44 -6.98
C ALA A 75 3.16 9.01 -6.84
N ALA A 76 2.16 8.13 -6.79
CA ALA A 76 0.77 8.56 -6.63
C ALA A 76 0.54 9.25 -5.30
N ARG A 77 1.16 8.72 -4.22
CA ARG A 77 1.03 9.35 -2.91
C ARG A 77 1.68 10.73 -2.87
N ARG A 78 2.87 10.87 -3.48
CA ARG A 78 3.53 12.16 -3.56
C ARG A 78 2.70 13.17 -4.34
N ASP A 79 2.12 12.71 -5.44
CA ASP A 79 1.30 13.57 -6.28
C ASP A 79 0.07 14.07 -5.52
N ARG A 80 -0.60 13.18 -4.78
CA ARG A 80 -1.74 13.57 -3.97
C ARG A 80 -1.35 14.56 -2.88
N LEU A 81 -0.21 14.32 -2.23
CA LEU A 81 0.27 15.21 -1.19
C LEU A 81 0.56 16.59 -1.74
N GLN A 82 1.21 16.66 -2.89
CA GLN A 82 1.48 17.94 -3.54
C GLN A 82 0.20 18.68 -3.88
N ARG A 83 -0.80 17.99 -4.38
CA ARG A 83 -2.10 18.63 -4.67
C ARG A 83 -2.75 19.16 -3.43
N MET A 84 -2.69 18.42 -2.34
CA MET A 84 -3.24 18.88 -1.07
C MET A 84 -2.54 20.13 -0.58
N LEU A 85 -1.22 20.17 -0.70
CA LEU A 85 -0.44 21.34 -0.28
C LEU A 85 -0.75 22.55 -1.15
N ILE A 86 -0.89 22.35 -2.45
CA ILE A 86 -1.23 23.45 -3.37
C ILE A 86 -2.61 23.99 -3.04
N GLU A 87 -3.59 23.16 -2.81
CA GLU A 87 -4.93 23.60 -2.44
C GLU A 87 -4.95 24.33 -1.11
N HIS A 88 -4.19 23.82 -0.15
CA HIS A 88 -4.10 24.46 1.16
C HIS A 88 -3.52 25.86 1.04
N ASN A 89 -2.43 26.00 0.29
CA ASN A 89 -1.81 27.30 0.06
C ASN A 89 -2.75 28.25 -0.67
N ARG A 90 -3.50 27.74 -1.62
CA ARG A 90 -4.46 28.55 -2.37
C ARG A 90 -5.56 29.08 -1.47
N ARG A 91 -6.07 28.25 -0.56
CA ARG A 91 -7.09 28.67 0.39
C ARG A 91 -6.58 29.76 1.33
N GLU A 92 -5.36 29.59 1.82
CA GLU A 92 -4.77 30.58 2.71
C GLU A 92 -4.59 31.91 2.01
N GLN A 93 -4.15 31.89 0.77
CA GLN A 93 -3.99 33.09 -0.01
C GLN A 93 -5.34 33.78 -0.26
N GLY A 94 -6.36 32.98 -0.53
CA GLY A 94 -7.70 33.49 -0.71
C GLY A 94 -8.23 34.20 0.53
N ASP A 95 -8.01 33.57 1.69
CA ASP A 95 -8.44 34.16 2.96
C ASP A 95 -7.69 35.46 3.26
N ALA A 96 -6.41 35.50 2.90
CA ALA A 96 -5.59 36.68 3.17
C ALA A 96 -6.00 37.88 2.33
N THR A 97 -6.64 37.65 1.20
CA THR A 97 -7.07 38.73 0.31
C THR A 97 -8.48 39.21 0.58
N SER A 98 -9.20 38.50 1.41
CA SER A 98 -10.59 38.85 1.70
C SER A 98 -10.72 39.88 2.82
#